data_84c43c5357276d064ec33ae996c54b8e
#
_entry.id   84c43c5357276d064ec33ae996c54b8e
#
_cell.length_a   1.000
_cell.length_b   1.000
_cell.length_c   1.000
_cell.angle_alpha   90.00
_cell.angle_beta   90.00
_cell.angle_gamma   90.00
#
_symmetry.space_group_name_H-M   'P 1'
#
loop_
_entity.id
_entity.type
_entity.pdbx_description
1 polymer ?
#
loop_
_entity_poly.entity_id
_entity_poly.type
_entity_poly.pdbx_seq_one_letter_code
_entity_poly.pdbx_strand_id
1 'polypeptide(L)'
;MSNPSVTVIIPSVRNHEELDIVLKGLSNQTYNGPCKIVVVGPTNDPGKEVCKENNILFIDDEGSRTRADACNIAINATESELILFTDDDVIVPKDWIEKLVSWFSREDVSGVGGPNFAPIEESTMWQQVIDVAFCSTIFTAGTNYGKVGKKDLDEVTQLPGVNCAYRRSVLEEIGGFDEGAIGAEDVMLDHRIRMTGKKLWTDRTAIMWHRRRDLSRVKKQIRNYGLVRTCLLYTSPSPRDSD
;
A
#
# COMPACT_ATOMS: atom_id res chain seq x y z
N MET A 1 -3.70 23.17 14.84
CA MET A 1 -4.64 22.23 14.19
C MET A 1 -4.40 20.85 14.79
N SER A 2 -5.45 20.09 15.09
CA SER A 2 -5.29 18.69 15.55
C SER A 2 -4.74 17.84 14.43
N ASN A 3 -3.90 16.86 14.76
CA ASN A 3 -3.45 15.89 13.76
C ASN A 3 -4.66 15.08 13.23
N PRO A 4 -4.74 14.79 11.92
CA PRO A 4 -5.86 14.03 11.35
C PRO A 4 -5.93 12.60 11.90
N SER A 5 -7.12 12.04 11.95
CA SER A 5 -7.28 10.63 12.31
C SER A 5 -6.80 9.70 11.20
N VAL A 6 -6.14 8.61 11.60
CA VAL A 6 -5.50 7.65 10.69
C VAL A 6 -6.01 6.23 10.96
N THR A 7 -6.31 5.47 9.91
CA THR A 7 -6.41 4.01 9.98
C THR A 7 -5.31 3.39 9.12
N VAL A 8 -4.52 2.50 9.71
CA VAL A 8 -3.58 1.63 8.97
C VAL A 8 -4.27 0.30 8.72
N ILE A 9 -4.44 -0.06 7.45
CA ILE A 9 -5.06 -1.32 7.02
C ILE A 9 -3.98 -2.29 6.56
N ILE A 10 -4.02 -3.50 7.10
CA ILE A 10 -3.08 -4.60 6.81
C ILE A 10 -3.88 -5.81 6.36
N PRO A 11 -3.99 -6.09 5.06
CA PRO A 11 -4.51 -7.37 4.60
C PRO A 11 -3.50 -8.47 4.91
N SER A 12 -3.95 -9.54 5.59
CA SER A 12 -3.06 -10.63 6.02
C SER A 12 -3.69 -11.99 5.77
N VAL A 13 -2.89 -12.92 5.25
CA VAL A 13 -3.29 -14.31 5.05
C VAL A 13 -2.15 -15.25 5.40
N ARG A 14 -2.31 -15.99 6.52
CA ARG A 14 -1.40 -17.06 6.98
C ARG A 14 0.05 -16.63 7.28
N ASN A 15 0.26 -15.35 7.59
CA ASN A 15 1.59 -14.79 7.83
C ASN A 15 1.76 -14.29 9.27
N HIS A 16 1.38 -15.10 10.25
CA HIS A 16 1.29 -14.68 11.65
C HIS A 16 2.64 -14.30 12.31
N GLU A 17 3.76 -14.92 11.90
CA GLU A 17 5.09 -14.61 12.47
C GLU A 17 5.57 -13.22 12.06
N GLU A 18 5.45 -12.87 10.78
CA GLU A 18 5.86 -11.57 10.26
C GLU A 18 4.87 -10.47 10.67
N LEU A 19 3.58 -10.79 10.73
CA LEU A 19 2.55 -9.87 11.21
C LEU A 19 2.86 -9.32 12.61
N ASP A 20 3.33 -10.14 13.54
CA ASP A 20 3.70 -9.69 14.90
C ASP A 20 4.81 -8.63 14.85
N ILE A 21 5.79 -8.78 13.97
CA ILE A 21 6.86 -7.78 13.75
C ILE A 21 6.29 -6.47 13.23
N VAL A 22 5.37 -6.55 12.26
CA VAL A 22 4.69 -5.36 11.70
C VAL A 22 3.89 -4.62 12.76
N LEU A 23 3.09 -5.34 13.55
CA LEU A 23 2.26 -4.75 14.60
C LEU A 23 3.10 -4.07 15.69
N LYS A 24 4.21 -4.68 16.10
CA LYS A 24 5.19 -4.07 17.02
C LYS A 24 5.81 -2.79 16.44
N GLY A 25 6.16 -2.79 15.16
CA GLY A 25 6.66 -1.60 14.46
C GLY A 25 5.62 -0.47 14.41
N LEU A 26 4.37 -0.81 14.16
CA LEU A 26 3.27 0.16 14.13
C LEU A 26 2.91 0.69 15.52
N SER A 27 3.04 -0.10 16.57
CA SER A 27 2.82 0.36 17.95
C SER A 27 3.88 1.35 18.44
N ASN A 28 5.02 1.42 17.77
CA ASN A 28 6.16 2.30 18.11
C ASN A 28 6.29 3.53 17.21
N GLN A 29 5.20 3.96 16.56
CA GLN A 29 5.23 5.12 15.67
C GLN A 29 5.36 6.45 16.42
N THR A 30 6.05 7.43 15.82
CA THR A 30 6.21 8.78 16.36
C THR A 30 4.97 9.67 16.14
N TYR A 31 4.03 9.22 15.36
CA TYR A 31 2.81 9.96 15.06
C TYR A 31 1.94 10.14 16.32
N ASN A 32 1.64 11.38 16.68
CA ASN A 32 0.90 11.74 17.90
C ASN A 32 -0.61 12.02 17.65
N GLY A 33 -1.13 11.75 16.46
CA GLY A 33 -2.55 11.86 16.15
C GLY A 33 -3.32 10.57 16.48
N PRO A 34 -4.67 10.61 16.41
CA PRO A 34 -5.49 9.41 16.55
C PRO A 34 -5.12 8.39 15.47
N CYS A 35 -4.66 7.21 15.89
CA CYS A 35 -4.24 6.16 14.98
C CYS A 35 -4.90 4.84 15.36
N LYS A 36 -5.55 4.19 14.41
CA LYS A 36 -6.15 2.85 14.51
C LYS A 36 -5.43 1.90 13.57
N ILE A 37 -5.03 0.75 14.08
CA ILE A 37 -4.45 -0.32 13.27
C ILE A 37 -5.53 -1.39 13.09
N VAL A 38 -5.69 -1.87 11.88
CA VAL A 38 -6.69 -2.87 11.51
C VAL A 38 -6.02 -3.92 10.64
N VAL A 39 -6.16 -5.17 11.05
CA VAL A 39 -5.79 -6.32 10.23
C VAL A 39 -7.07 -6.92 9.65
N VAL A 40 -7.06 -7.24 8.37
CA VAL A 40 -8.19 -7.87 7.70
C VAL A 40 -7.75 -9.17 7.03
N GLY A 41 -8.50 -10.24 7.27
CA GLY A 41 -8.17 -11.56 6.75
C GLY A 41 -9.23 -12.61 7.05
N PRO A 42 -9.01 -13.87 6.61
CA PRO A 42 -9.97 -14.96 6.77
C PRO A 42 -10.34 -15.24 8.22
N THR A 43 -11.58 -15.64 8.47
CA THR A 43 -12.14 -15.95 9.80
C THR A 43 -11.26 -16.84 10.68
N ASN A 44 -10.62 -17.83 10.06
CA ASN A 44 -9.78 -18.83 10.76
C ASN A 44 -8.29 -18.57 10.58
N ASP A 45 -7.89 -17.33 10.29
CA ASP A 45 -6.49 -16.99 10.12
C ASP A 45 -5.74 -16.95 11.46
N PRO A 46 -4.54 -17.55 11.57
CA PRO A 46 -3.72 -17.49 12.78
C PRO A 46 -3.37 -16.06 13.21
N GLY A 47 -3.33 -15.11 12.27
CA GLY A 47 -3.13 -13.69 12.55
C GLY A 47 -4.14 -13.08 13.50
N LYS A 48 -5.32 -13.68 13.64
CA LYS A 48 -6.34 -13.25 14.59
C LYS A 48 -5.88 -13.33 16.05
N GLU A 49 -5.16 -14.39 16.43
CA GLU A 49 -4.60 -14.50 17.79
C GLU A 49 -3.45 -13.51 17.99
N VAL A 50 -2.61 -13.29 16.97
CA VAL A 50 -1.55 -12.26 17.02
C VAL A 50 -2.16 -10.87 17.23
N CYS A 51 -3.24 -10.53 16.55
CA CYS A 51 -3.96 -9.28 16.73
C CYS A 51 -4.50 -9.15 18.17
N LYS A 52 -5.08 -10.21 18.71
CA LYS A 52 -5.60 -10.24 20.08
C LYS A 52 -4.48 -10.02 21.12
N GLU A 53 -3.34 -10.66 20.95
CA GLU A 53 -2.17 -10.49 21.83
C GLU A 53 -1.62 -9.07 21.80
N ASN A 54 -1.68 -8.41 20.64
CA ASN A 54 -1.24 -7.03 20.45
C ASN A 54 -2.35 -5.99 20.68
N ASN A 55 -3.57 -6.40 21.09
CA ASN A 55 -4.74 -5.54 21.25
C ASN A 55 -5.11 -4.74 20.00
N ILE A 56 -5.00 -5.39 18.83
CA ILE A 56 -5.29 -4.82 17.50
C ILE A 56 -6.63 -5.37 16.99
N LEU A 57 -7.39 -4.56 16.29
CA LEU A 57 -8.64 -4.96 15.67
C LEU A 57 -8.38 -5.88 14.48
N PHE A 58 -8.93 -7.10 14.55
CA PHE A 58 -9.01 -8.01 13.42
C PHE A 58 -10.43 -7.95 12.83
N ILE A 59 -10.50 -7.75 11.51
CA ILE A 59 -11.76 -7.77 10.74
C ILE A 59 -11.76 -9.01 9.86
N ASP A 60 -12.88 -9.74 9.89
CA ASP A 60 -13.13 -10.87 9.00
C ASP A 60 -13.30 -10.38 7.56
N ASP A 61 -12.64 -11.01 6.62
CA ASP A 61 -12.72 -10.67 5.21
C ASP A 61 -13.97 -11.24 4.50
N GLU A 62 -14.91 -11.82 5.27
CA GLU A 62 -16.18 -12.38 4.81
C GLU A 62 -16.01 -13.41 3.67
N GLY A 63 -14.86 -14.08 3.63
CA GLY A 63 -14.51 -15.04 2.58
C GLY A 63 -14.07 -14.35 1.28
N SER A 64 -13.57 -13.13 1.36
CA SER A 64 -13.03 -12.42 0.21
C SER A 64 -11.91 -13.24 -0.44
N ARG A 65 -11.78 -13.10 -1.76
CA ARG A 65 -10.78 -13.86 -2.53
C ARG A 65 -9.61 -13.01 -2.96
N THR A 66 -9.70 -11.70 -2.73
CA THR A 66 -8.70 -10.74 -3.21
C THR A 66 -8.30 -9.76 -2.12
N ARG A 67 -7.10 -9.21 -2.25
CA ARG A 67 -6.62 -8.12 -1.39
C ARG A 67 -7.51 -6.88 -1.52
N ALA A 68 -8.02 -6.60 -2.72
CA ALA A 68 -8.90 -5.49 -3.00
C ALA A 68 -10.19 -5.55 -2.17
N ASP A 69 -10.86 -6.70 -2.19
CA ASP A 69 -12.12 -6.91 -1.44
C ASP A 69 -11.88 -6.79 0.07
N ALA A 70 -10.82 -7.42 0.60
CA ALA A 70 -10.45 -7.32 2.00
C ALA A 70 -10.16 -5.86 2.42
N CYS A 71 -9.44 -5.09 1.59
CA CYS A 71 -9.21 -3.68 1.84
C CYS A 71 -10.51 -2.86 1.84
N ASN A 72 -11.45 -3.13 0.93
CA ASN A 72 -12.75 -2.44 0.91
C ASN A 72 -13.56 -2.72 2.18
N ILE A 73 -13.58 -3.95 2.67
CA ILE A 73 -14.23 -4.31 3.94
C ILE A 73 -13.63 -3.49 5.09
N ALA A 74 -12.31 -3.40 5.17
CA ALA A 74 -11.64 -2.65 6.22
C ALA A 74 -11.85 -1.12 6.10
N ILE A 75 -11.88 -0.56 4.88
CA ILE A 75 -12.22 0.84 4.64
C ILE A 75 -13.63 1.13 5.19
N ASN A 76 -14.61 0.29 4.84
CA ASN A 76 -16.00 0.48 5.24
C ASN A 76 -16.25 0.30 6.74
N ALA A 77 -15.41 -0.49 7.41
CA ALA A 77 -15.50 -0.74 8.85
C ALA A 77 -14.79 0.34 9.72
N THR A 78 -14.27 1.40 9.11
CA THR A 78 -13.51 2.45 9.80
C THR A 78 -13.94 3.84 9.35
N GLU A 79 -13.59 4.91 10.12
CA GLU A 79 -14.08 6.27 9.88
C GLU A 79 -12.96 7.34 9.89
N SER A 80 -11.68 6.95 9.94
CA SER A 80 -10.57 7.91 10.00
C SER A 80 -10.46 8.75 8.73
N GLU A 81 -9.98 9.97 8.85
CA GLU A 81 -9.79 10.92 7.73
C GLU A 81 -8.79 10.43 6.68
N LEU A 82 -7.76 9.72 7.14
CA LEU A 82 -6.72 9.16 6.28
C LEU A 82 -6.66 7.64 6.40
N ILE A 83 -6.50 6.97 5.27
CA ILE A 83 -6.31 5.53 5.19
C ILE A 83 -4.91 5.24 4.68
N LEU A 84 -4.15 4.48 5.44
CA LEU A 84 -2.83 4.00 5.08
C LEU A 84 -2.88 2.51 4.79
N PHE A 85 -2.15 2.06 3.78
CA PHE A 85 -2.03 0.64 3.46
C PHE A 85 -0.59 0.18 3.61
N THR A 86 -0.44 -1.00 4.18
CA THR A 86 0.82 -1.74 4.21
C THR A 86 0.54 -3.24 4.17
N ASP A 87 1.58 -4.05 4.03
CA ASP A 87 1.46 -5.51 3.99
C ASP A 87 1.91 -6.13 5.32
N ASP A 88 1.70 -7.43 5.51
CA ASP A 88 2.01 -8.18 6.72
C ASP A 88 3.44 -8.75 6.77
N ASP A 89 4.28 -8.41 5.77
CA ASP A 89 5.66 -8.86 5.60
C ASP A 89 6.67 -7.70 5.48
N VAL A 90 6.38 -6.58 6.16
CA VAL A 90 7.22 -5.37 6.14
C VAL A 90 7.94 -5.15 7.48
N ILE A 91 8.99 -4.31 7.44
CA ILE A 91 9.58 -3.68 8.63
C ILE A 91 9.23 -2.19 8.55
N VAL A 92 8.42 -1.73 9.51
CA VAL A 92 7.87 -0.37 9.51
C VAL A 92 8.81 0.57 10.26
N PRO A 93 9.38 1.61 9.60
CA PRO A 93 10.15 2.65 10.28
C PRO A 93 9.28 3.44 11.28
N LYS A 94 9.85 3.84 12.39
CA LYS A 94 9.15 4.52 13.50
C LYS A 94 8.49 5.85 13.11
N ASP A 95 8.94 6.50 12.06
CA ASP A 95 8.47 7.79 11.57
C ASP A 95 7.63 7.70 10.29
N TRP A 96 7.22 6.47 9.92
CA TRP A 96 6.52 6.20 8.66
C TRP A 96 5.17 6.91 8.56
N ILE A 97 4.31 6.76 9.59
CA ILE A 97 2.98 7.41 9.60
C ILE A 97 3.14 8.93 9.57
N GLU A 98 4.02 9.48 10.40
CA GLU A 98 4.26 10.92 10.48
C GLU A 98 4.72 11.50 9.15
N LYS A 99 5.64 10.83 8.45
CA LYS A 99 6.13 11.25 7.14
C LYS A 99 5.01 11.34 6.11
N LEU A 100 4.21 10.28 5.97
CA LEU A 100 3.12 10.27 5.00
C LEU A 100 2.04 11.29 5.36
N VAL A 101 1.62 11.34 6.64
CA VAL A 101 0.53 12.21 7.10
C VAL A 101 0.88 13.69 6.99
N SER A 102 2.14 14.07 7.19
CA SER A 102 2.58 15.46 7.15
C SER A 102 2.22 16.21 5.85
N TRP A 103 2.08 15.49 4.75
CA TRP A 103 1.79 16.05 3.44
C TRP A 103 0.31 16.36 3.20
N PHE A 104 -0.59 15.78 3.98
CA PHE A 104 -2.03 16.01 3.85
C PHE A 104 -2.51 17.38 4.39
N SER A 105 -1.61 18.19 4.92
CA SER A 105 -1.86 19.62 5.14
C SER A 105 -2.06 20.40 3.82
N ARG A 106 -1.59 19.86 2.70
CA ARG A 106 -1.81 20.40 1.36
C ARG A 106 -3.10 19.84 0.78
N GLU A 107 -3.96 20.70 0.27
CA GLU A 107 -5.26 20.30 -0.31
C GLU A 107 -5.13 19.51 -1.62
N ASP A 108 -4.06 19.76 -2.39
CA ASP A 108 -3.78 19.08 -3.66
C ASP A 108 -3.23 17.65 -3.50
N VAL A 109 -2.94 17.21 -2.26
CA VAL A 109 -2.50 15.85 -1.97
C VAL A 109 -3.71 14.96 -1.75
N SER A 110 -4.04 14.11 -2.73
CA SER A 110 -5.10 13.10 -2.65
C SER A 110 -4.60 11.76 -2.13
N GLY A 111 -3.36 11.43 -2.48
CA GLY A 111 -2.62 10.28 -1.98
C GLY A 111 -1.13 10.54 -1.99
N VAL A 112 -0.42 9.91 -1.06
CA VAL A 112 1.03 9.97 -0.95
C VAL A 112 1.58 8.59 -0.63
N GLY A 113 2.72 8.25 -1.21
CA GLY A 113 3.43 7.02 -0.91
C GLY A 113 4.92 7.24 -0.84
N GLY A 114 5.66 6.18 -0.59
CA GLY A 114 7.11 6.21 -0.55
C GLY A 114 7.74 5.00 -1.22
N PRO A 115 9.06 4.99 -1.38
CA PRO A 115 9.78 3.85 -1.92
C PRO A 115 9.74 2.66 -0.96
N ASN A 116 9.90 1.44 -1.51
CA ASN A 116 10.09 0.25 -0.71
C ASN A 116 11.30 -0.56 -1.21
N PHE A 117 12.07 -1.09 -0.27
CA PHE A 117 13.30 -1.84 -0.51
C PHE A 117 13.30 -3.15 0.26
N ALA A 118 14.07 -4.12 -0.23
CA ALA A 118 14.35 -5.32 0.56
C ALA A 118 15.24 -4.98 1.77
N PRO A 119 14.99 -5.57 2.95
CA PRO A 119 15.92 -5.49 4.08
C PRO A 119 17.16 -6.33 3.75
N ILE A 120 18.28 -5.68 3.41
CA ILE A 120 19.48 -6.33 2.85
C ILE A 120 20.02 -7.42 3.76
N GLU A 121 20.07 -7.16 5.06
CA GLU A 121 20.64 -8.10 6.06
C GLU A 121 19.80 -9.38 6.23
N GLU A 122 18.50 -9.31 5.94
CA GLU A 122 17.56 -10.43 6.07
C GLU A 122 17.24 -11.10 4.71
N SER A 123 17.79 -10.58 3.61
CA SER A 123 17.45 -11.00 2.26
C SER A 123 18.48 -11.95 1.67
N THR A 124 17.99 -13.01 1.03
CA THR A 124 18.84 -13.89 0.22
C THR A 124 19.39 -13.14 -1.00
N MET A 125 20.48 -13.64 -1.58
CA MET A 125 21.06 -13.06 -2.80
C MET A 125 20.03 -12.87 -3.92
N TRP A 126 19.14 -13.84 -4.12
CA TRP A 126 18.09 -13.73 -5.15
C TRP A 126 17.05 -12.67 -4.85
N GLN A 127 16.68 -12.49 -3.59
CA GLN A 127 15.78 -11.42 -3.16
C GLN A 127 16.40 -10.05 -3.37
N GLN A 128 17.71 -9.89 -3.14
CA GLN A 128 18.44 -8.66 -3.43
C GLN A 128 18.49 -8.37 -4.94
N VAL A 129 18.73 -9.39 -5.78
CA VAL A 129 18.69 -9.24 -7.25
C VAL A 129 17.29 -8.83 -7.72
N ILE A 130 16.24 -9.43 -7.16
CA ILE A 130 14.85 -9.06 -7.44
C ILE A 130 14.59 -7.62 -7.02
N ASP A 131 15.09 -7.20 -5.86
CA ASP A 131 14.94 -5.82 -5.37
C ASP A 131 15.57 -4.80 -6.34
N VAL A 132 16.79 -5.05 -6.78
CA VAL A 132 17.46 -4.21 -7.79
C VAL A 132 16.65 -4.13 -9.08
N ALA A 133 16.07 -5.26 -9.53
CA ALA A 133 15.19 -5.27 -10.70
C ALA A 133 13.93 -4.42 -10.48
N PHE A 134 13.26 -4.54 -9.34
CA PHE A 134 12.08 -3.71 -8.99
C PHE A 134 12.42 -2.24 -8.80
N CYS A 135 13.64 -1.90 -8.38
CA CYS A 135 14.12 -0.53 -8.30
C CYS A 135 14.51 0.07 -9.67
N SER A 136 14.67 -0.77 -10.69
CA SER A 136 15.03 -0.33 -12.04
C SER A 136 13.84 0.27 -12.78
N THR A 137 14.01 1.45 -13.35
CA THR A 137 13.00 2.12 -14.20
C THR A 137 12.66 1.31 -15.45
N ILE A 138 13.59 0.49 -15.95
CA ILE A 138 13.39 -0.36 -17.13
C ILE A 138 12.40 -1.49 -16.80
N PHE A 139 12.61 -2.20 -15.68
CA PHE A 139 11.76 -3.33 -15.31
C PHE A 139 10.39 -2.93 -14.77
N THR A 140 10.27 -1.73 -14.20
CA THR A 140 9.03 -1.26 -13.58
C THR A 140 8.29 -0.22 -14.40
N ALA A 141 8.74 0.05 -15.64
CA ALA A 141 8.15 1.05 -16.53
C ALA A 141 7.99 2.43 -15.85
N GLY A 142 8.99 2.81 -15.02
CA GLY A 142 9.02 4.11 -14.36
C GLY A 142 8.25 4.23 -13.06
N THR A 143 7.77 3.12 -12.47
CA THR A 143 7.18 3.15 -11.12
C THR A 143 8.25 3.54 -10.08
N ASN A 144 7.81 4.21 -9.01
CA ASN A 144 8.72 4.81 -8.02
C ASN A 144 9.20 3.85 -6.92
N TYR A 145 9.25 2.54 -7.18
CA TYR A 145 9.58 1.55 -6.16
C TYR A 145 10.91 1.78 -5.44
N GLY A 146 11.92 2.33 -6.09
CA GLY A 146 13.26 2.35 -5.55
C GLY A 146 14.00 3.70 -5.65
N LYS A 147 13.31 4.82 -5.62
CA LYS A 147 13.98 6.12 -5.71
C LYS A 147 14.03 6.81 -4.35
N VAL A 148 15.18 6.74 -3.68
CA VAL A 148 15.49 7.57 -2.49
C VAL A 148 15.85 8.98 -2.93
N GLY A 149 15.46 9.98 -2.16
CA GLY A 149 15.74 11.37 -2.46
C GLY A 149 15.70 12.27 -1.23
N LYS A 150 15.74 13.57 -1.45
CA LYS A 150 15.50 14.57 -0.41
C LYS A 150 14.03 14.58 -0.03
N LYS A 151 13.70 15.12 1.15
CA LYS A 151 12.32 15.35 1.57
C LYS A 151 11.66 16.37 0.64
N ASP A 152 11.00 15.88 -0.39
CA ASP A 152 10.24 16.65 -1.36
C ASP A 152 9.18 15.76 -1.99
N LEU A 153 8.12 16.34 -2.51
CA LEU A 153 7.06 15.62 -3.20
C LEU A 153 7.28 15.67 -4.70
N ASP A 154 7.31 14.49 -5.31
CA ASP A 154 7.21 14.36 -6.77
C ASP A 154 5.82 13.84 -7.14
N GLU A 155 5.20 14.45 -8.15
CA GLU A 155 3.96 13.95 -8.72
C GLU A 155 4.21 12.61 -9.41
N VAL A 156 3.36 11.61 -9.14
CA VAL A 156 3.51 10.26 -9.66
C VAL A 156 2.19 9.72 -10.21
N THR A 157 2.30 8.69 -11.03
CA THR A 157 1.12 8.03 -11.60
C THR A 157 0.61 6.86 -10.77
N GLN A 158 1.45 6.34 -9.88
CA GLN A 158 1.17 5.12 -9.10
C GLN A 158 1.89 5.17 -7.76
N LEU A 159 1.24 4.66 -6.72
CA LEU A 159 1.80 4.45 -5.39
C LEU A 159 2.00 2.96 -5.13
N PRO A 160 3.05 2.56 -4.40
CA PRO A 160 3.19 1.17 -3.99
C PRO A 160 2.12 0.81 -2.96
N GLY A 161 1.32 -0.22 -3.21
CA GLY A 161 0.25 -0.65 -2.30
C GLY A 161 0.72 -1.03 -0.89
N VAL A 162 2.01 -1.33 -0.73
CA VAL A 162 2.66 -1.62 0.55
C VAL A 162 3.07 -0.37 1.34
N ASN A 163 3.09 0.79 0.70
CA ASN A 163 3.60 2.04 1.29
C ASN A 163 2.85 3.25 0.72
N CYS A 164 1.60 3.42 1.11
CA CYS A 164 0.77 4.51 0.62
C CYS A 164 -0.28 4.94 1.66
N ALA A 165 -0.75 6.16 1.45
CA ALA A 165 -1.80 6.81 2.22
C ALA A 165 -2.73 7.58 1.28
N TYR A 166 -4.01 7.61 1.59
CA TYR A 166 -5.02 8.32 0.82
C TYR A 166 -5.98 9.07 1.73
N ARG A 167 -6.57 10.16 1.23
CA ARG A 167 -7.76 10.73 1.88
C ARG A 167 -8.92 9.75 1.77
N ARG A 168 -9.63 9.51 2.86
CA ARG A 168 -10.85 8.71 2.86
C ARG A 168 -11.86 9.23 1.83
N SER A 169 -12.09 10.53 1.80
CA SER A 169 -13.02 11.16 0.87
C SER A 169 -12.71 10.86 -0.61
N VAL A 170 -11.44 10.69 -0.94
CA VAL A 170 -11.01 10.30 -2.30
C VAL A 170 -11.35 8.84 -2.59
N LEU A 171 -11.12 7.94 -1.63
CA LEU A 171 -11.47 6.53 -1.77
C LEU A 171 -12.99 6.34 -1.88
N GLU A 172 -13.77 7.05 -1.06
CA GLU A 172 -15.24 7.03 -1.11
C GLU A 172 -15.79 7.56 -2.43
N GLU A 173 -15.23 8.65 -2.96
CA GLU A 173 -15.66 9.25 -4.23
C GLU A 173 -15.51 8.28 -5.41
N ILE A 174 -14.44 7.46 -5.41
CA ILE A 174 -14.22 6.49 -6.48
C ILE A 174 -14.80 5.10 -6.16
N GLY A 175 -15.38 4.88 -4.98
CA GLY A 175 -15.96 3.60 -4.55
C GLY A 175 -14.93 2.55 -4.13
N GLY A 176 -13.74 2.95 -3.66
CA GLY A 176 -12.69 2.03 -3.18
C GLY A 176 -11.94 1.29 -4.28
N PHE A 177 -11.40 0.12 -3.94
CA PHE A 177 -10.75 -0.78 -4.90
C PHE A 177 -11.77 -1.47 -5.80
N ASP A 178 -11.37 -1.85 -7.01
CA ASP A 178 -12.21 -2.64 -7.90
C ASP A 178 -12.41 -4.05 -7.34
N GLU A 179 -13.65 -4.46 -7.15
CA GLU A 179 -14.02 -5.77 -6.61
C GLU A 179 -13.50 -6.91 -7.50
N GLY A 180 -12.98 -7.95 -6.87
CA GLY A 180 -12.46 -9.11 -7.58
C GLY A 180 -11.14 -8.87 -8.32
N ALA A 181 -10.49 -7.72 -8.16
CA ALA A 181 -9.19 -7.44 -8.78
C ALA A 181 -8.11 -8.44 -8.31
N ILE A 182 -7.50 -9.15 -9.25
CA ILE A 182 -6.45 -10.15 -8.99
C ILE A 182 -5.09 -9.57 -9.34
N GLY A 183 -4.53 -8.79 -8.42
CA GLY A 183 -3.21 -8.14 -8.56
C GLY A 183 -3.25 -6.83 -9.34
N ALA A 184 -2.29 -5.95 -9.03
CA ALA A 184 -2.21 -4.57 -9.49
C ALA A 184 -3.48 -3.75 -9.17
N GLU A 185 -4.18 -4.11 -8.11
CA GLU A 185 -5.33 -3.39 -7.57
C GLU A 185 -4.96 -1.95 -7.17
N ASP A 186 -3.73 -1.73 -6.70
CA ASP A 186 -3.14 -0.42 -6.43
C ASP A 186 -3.02 0.43 -7.70
N VAL A 187 -2.56 -0.15 -8.79
CA VAL A 187 -2.43 0.54 -10.08
C VAL A 187 -3.79 0.96 -10.62
N MET A 188 -4.81 0.10 -10.49
CA MET A 188 -6.17 0.39 -10.93
C MET A 188 -6.81 1.49 -10.06
N LEU A 189 -6.63 1.42 -8.75
CA LEU A 189 -7.09 2.45 -7.81
C LEU A 189 -6.50 3.81 -8.17
N ASP A 190 -5.19 3.89 -8.33
CA ASP A 190 -4.47 5.11 -8.65
C ASP A 190 -4.87 5.69 -10.01
N HIS A 191 -5.09 4.82 -11.00
CA HIS A 191 -5.60 5.23 -12.30
C HIS A 191 -6.98 5.90 -12.16
N ARG A 192 -7.93 5.28 -11.42
CA ARG A 192 -9.27 5.84 -11.20
C ARG A 192 -9.22 7.16 -10.43
N ILE A 193 -8.38 7.29 -9.41
CA ILE A 193 -8.16 8.56 -8.69
C ILE A 193 -7.70 9.66 -9.67
N ARG A 194 -6.73 9.35 -10.52
CA ARG A 194 -6.21 10.34 -11.50
C ARG A 194 -7.22 10.71 -12.57
N MET A 195 -8.11 9.82 -12.96
CA MET A 195 -9.19 10.11 -13.90
C MET A 195 -10.20 11.14 -13.36
N THR A 196 -10.27 11.36 -12.05
CA THR A 196 -11.04 12.46 -11.44
C THR A 196 -10.28 13.81 -11.42
N GLY A 197 -9.09 13.88 -12.03
CA GLY A 197 -8.24 15.07 -12.03
C GLY A 197 -7.40 15.25 -10.76
N LYS A 198 -7.46 14.31 -9.83
CA LYS A 198 -6.68 14.32 -8.57
C LYS A 198 -5.24 13.88 -8.79
N LYS A 199 -4.37 14.30 -7.87
CA LYS A 199 -2.93 14.06 -7.94
C LYS A 199 -2.45 13.13 -6.85
N LEU A 200 -1.47 12.30 -7.24
CA LEU A 200 -0.75 11.40 -6.36
C LEU A 200 0.71 11.83 -6.27
N TRP A 201 1.29 11.67 -5.08
CA TRP A 201 2.61 12.17 -4.77
C TRP A 201 3.48 11.10 -4.12
N THR A 202 4.79 11.21 -4.23
CA THR A 202 5.72 10.36 -3.50
C THR A 202 6.64 11.18 -2.62
N ASP A 203 6.77 10.78 -1.35
CA ASP A 203 7.82 11.23 -0.43
C ASP A 203 8.96 10.22 -0.45
N ARG A 204 10.09 10.58 -1.06
CA ARG A 204 11.25 9.68 -1.20
C ARG A 204 11.98 9.40 0.10
N THR A 205 11.57 10.02 1.21
CA THR A 205 12.10 9.76 2.55
C THR A 205 11.24 8.80 3.37
N ALA A 206 9.99 8.58 2.95
CA ALA A 206 9.06 7.65 3.59
C ALA A 206 9.32 6.21 3.13
N ILE A 207 10.50 5.68 3.49
CA ILE A 207 10.95 4.35 3.07
C ILE A 207 10.18 3.28 3.87
N MET A 208 9.81 2.18 3.17
CA MET A 208 9.31 0.95 3.77
C MET A 208 10.27 -0.19 3.42
N TRP A 209 10.56 -1.06 4.39
CA TRP A 209 11.33 -2.28 4.14
C TRP A 209 10.37 -3.44 3.91
N HIS A 210 10.38 -4.00 2.70
CA HIS A 210 9.44 -5.05 2.27
C HIS A 210 10.21 -6.28 1.80
N ARG A 211 9.96 -7.42 2.43
CA ARG A 211 10.60 -8.68 2.06
C ARG A 211 10.19 -9.12 0.67
N ARG A 212 11.18 -9.35 -0.20
CA ARG A 212 10.92 -9.78 -1.57
C ARG A 212 10.55 -11.26 -1.61
N ARG A 213 9.63 -11.59 -2.49
CA ARG A 213 9.20 -12.98 -2.72
C ARG A 213 10.32 -13.81 -3.33
N ASP A 214 10.27 -15.13 -3.13
CA ASP A 214 11.16 -16.06 -3.82
C ASP A 214 10.99 -16.02 -5.34
N LEU A 215 12.04 -16.44 -6.06
CA LEU A 215 12.07 -16.43 -7.52
C LEU A 215 10.87 -17.17 -8.15
N SER A 216 10.40 -18.25 -7.54
CA SER A 216 9.22 -19.02 -7.98
C SER A 216 7.92 -18.20 -7.93
N ARG A 217 7.74 -17.41 -6.90
CA ARG A 217 6.56 -16.55 -6.68
C ARG A 217 6.63 -15.26 -7.50
N VAL A 218 7.83 -14.73 -7.73
CA VAL A 218 8.06 -13.52 -8.55
C VAL A 218 7.61 -13.73 -9.99
N LYS A 219 7.84 -14.90 -10.60
CA LYS A 219 7.35 -15.20 -11.96
C LYS A 219 5.82 -15.03 -12.08
N LYS A 220 5.07 -15.51 -11.09
CA LYS A 220 3.60 -15.36 -11.05
C LYS A 220 3.22 -13.88 -10.89
N GLN A 221 3.92 -13.15 -10.04
CA GLN A 221 3.70 -11.71 -9.80
C GLN A 221 3.92 -10.88 -11.08
N ILE A 222 5.06 -11.09 -11.77
CA ILE A 222 5.38 -10.39 -13.02
C ILE A 222 4.32 -10.68 -14.10
N ARG A 223 3.89 -11.95 -14.21
CA ARG A 223 2.83 -12.33 -15.16
C ARG A 223 1.51 -11.60 -14.85
N ASN A 224 1.09 -11.56 -13.59
CA ASN A 224 -0.13 -10.87 -13.18
C ASN A 224 -0.04 -9.36 -13.46
N TYR A 225 1.08 -8.73 -13.12
CA TYR A 225 1.32 -7.31 -13.43
C TYR A 225 1.27 -7.02 -14.93
N GLY A 226 1.86 -7.91 -15.77
CA GLY A 226 1.82 -7.79 -17.21
C GLY A 226 0.39 -7.84 -17.75
N LEU A 227 -0.41 -8.78 -17.28
CA LEU A 227 -1.81 -8.93 -17.69
C LEU A 227 -2.65 -7.70 -17.35
N VAL A 228 -2.60 -7.22 -16.10
CA VAL A 228 -3.40 -6.07 -15.66
C VAL A 228 -2.97 -4.78 -16.37
N ARG A 229 -1.67 -4.53 -16.49
CA ARG A 229 -1.16 -3.36 -17.24
C ARG A 229 -1.56 -3.38 -18.70
N THR A 230 -1.59 -4.55 -19.33
CA THR A 230 -2.08 -4.70 -20.70
C THR A 230 -3.57 -4.35 -20.77
N CYS A 231 -4.39 -4.85 -19.85
CA CYS A 231 -5.80 -4.46 -19.76
C CYS A 231 -5.98 -2.95 -19.65
N LEU A 232 -5.26 -2.28 -18.73
CA LEU A 232 -5.34 -0.84 -18.55
C LEU A 232 -4.96 -0.06 -19.83
N LEU A 233 -3.95 -0.51 -20.57
CA LEU A 233 -3.55 0.12 -21.82
C LEU A 233 -4.62 0.01 -22.92
N TYR A 234 -5.39 -1.10 -22.94
CA TYR A 234 -6.44 -1.30 -23.94
C TYR A 234 -7.80 -0.73 -23.53
N THR A 235 -8.05 -0.54 -22.25
CA THR A 235 -9.36 -0.04 -21.73
C THR A 235 -9.34 1.44 -21.38
N SER A 236 -8.16 2.05 -21.23
CA SER A 236 -8.05 3.50 -21.03
C SER A 236 -8.35 4.22 -22.34
N PRO A 237 -9.19 5.28 -22.33
CA PRO A 237 -9.41 6.09 -23.52
C PRO A 237 -8.08 6.62 -24.03
N SER A 238 -7.85 6.45 -25.33
CA SER A 238 -6.67 7.02 -25.99
C SER A 238 -6.71 8.55 -25.87
N PRO A 239 -5.56 9.22 -25.67
CA PRO A 239 -5.53 10.68 -25.77
C PRO A 239 -6.06 11.25 -27.09
N ARG A 240 -6.31 10.39 -28.09
CA ARG A 240 -6.91 10.72 -29.40
C ARG A 240 -8.44 10.60 -29.42
N ASP A 241 -9.06 10.06 -28.36
CA ASP A 241 -10.51 9.88 -28.28
C ASP A 241 -11.18 11.05 -27.55
N SER A 242 -10.45 12.12 -27.26
CA SER A 242 -10.89 13.34 -26.54
C SER A 242 -11.02 14.57 -27.44
N ASP A 243 -11.15 14.41 -28.77
CA ASP A 243 -11.45 15.48 -29.73
C ASP A 243 -12.93 15.43 -30.17
#